data_ea7187c498e26c55fccd8d7bcb4e55b7
#
_entry.id   ea7187c498e26c55fccd8d7bcb4e55b7
#
_cell.length_a   1.000
_cell.length_b   1.000
_cell.length_c   1.000
_cell.angle_alpha   90.00
_cell.angle_beta   90.00
_cell.angle_gamma   90.00
#
_symmetry.space_group_name_H-M   'P 1'
#
loop_
_entity.id
_entity.type
_entity.pdbx_description
1 polymer ?
#
loop_
_entity_poly.entity_id
_entity_poly.type
_entity_poly.pdbx_seq_one_letter_code
_entity_poly.pdbx_strand_id
1 'polypeptide(L)'
;MTDTGLNMMGAYGDWAASLAGSGPAPFSLRNPRWTAVESWKTAARAEVARLLCRPRGAEGRDIEVRDVRVHRTSERGGVSIEEISWQLPYGPRTEAVLLKPSGAHGRLPGFLALHDHGGNKYFGRRKITRTVEPVHQMMENHQGQYYGGAAWANELALRGFVVLVHDTFPFGSRRILARDLPPYVVERLMGDPESTREMEPEDLASTEPVRRYEVSAGEIDREIIAYNAFAAQHEAVVAKSLFSAGLTWPGVTLSEDLAALSLLASRPDVDADRLGCGGLSGGGMRTVYLAGMDERIRCAFTAGFMTTWSDFCRNVSYTHTWMAYTPGLPALMDFPELLGLRAPLPSLVIATSEDPLYTLAEVERAGKILTEVYKKAGAADAFQITIYPGPHKFDLPMQEQAFAWTKRWLG
;
A
#
# COMPACT_ATOMS: atom_id res chain seq x y z
N MET A 1 17.80 18.22 -0.52
CA MET A 1 19.05 17.89 0.22
C MET A 1 20.22 18.39 -0.62
N THR A 2 21.18 19.10 -0.02
CA THR A 2 22.43 19.45 -0.68
C THR A 2 23.21 18.17 -0.93
N ASP A 3 23.74 18.00 -2.13
CA ASP A 3 24.61 16.87 -2.47
C ASP A 3 25.89 16.95 -1.60
N THR A 4 25.91 16.27 -0.50
CA THR A 4 27.05 16.22 0.44
C THR A 4 28.03 15.10 0.06
N GLY A 5 27.77 14.34 -1.00
CA GLY A 5 28.49 13.10 -1.33
C GLY A 5 28.26 11.97 -0.33
N LEU A 6 27.46 12.18 0.73
CA LEU A 6 27.09 11.17 1.71
C LEU A 6 25.88 10.37 1.24
N ASN A 7 25.85 9.08 1.57
CA ASN A 7 24.75 8.18 1.20
C ASN A 7 24.54 7.10 2.28
N MET A 8 23.47 6.30 2.16
CA MET A 8 23.08 5.29 3.16
C MET A 8 24.08 4.15 3.36
N MET A 9 24.99 3.93 2.40
CA MET A 9 25.97 2.83 2.44
C MET A 9 27.42 3.33 2.54
N GLY A 10 27.64 4.61 2.78
CA GLY A 10 28.98 5.20 2.85
C GLY A 10 29.77 4.94 1.57
N ALA A 11 31.00 4.44 1.70
CA ALA A 11 31.89 4.16 0.57
C ALA A 11 31.35 3.14 -0.46
N TYR A 12 30.32 2.38 -0.11
CA TYR A 12 29.70 1.36 -0.99
C TYR A 12 28.47 1.89 -1.74
N GLY A 13 28.00 3.11 -1.47
CA GLY A 13 26.74 3.61 -2.00
C GLY A 13 26.74 3.74 -3.53
N ASP A 14 27.79 4.27 -4.11
CA ASP A 14 27.90 4.42 -5.56
C ASP A 14 27.97 3.07 -6.28
N TRP A 15 28.71 2.13 -5.71
CA TRP A 15 28.74 0.76 -6.22
C TRP A 15 27.35 0.12 -6.16
N ALA A 16 26.65 0.19 -5.03
CA ALA A 16 25.33 -0.41 -4.86
C ALA A 16 24.29 0.22 -5.82
N ALA A 17 24.30 1.56 -5.95
CA ALA A 17 23.42 2.25 -6.87
C ALA A 17 23.69 1.92 -8.35
N SER A 18 24.98 1.66 -8.69
CA SER A 18 25.34 1.27 -10.06
C SER A 18 24.78 -0.08 -10.49
N LEU A 19 24.46 -0.96 -9.52
CA LEU A 19 23.82 -2.25 -9.82
C LEU A 19 22.39 -2.12 -10.33
N ALA A 20 21.69 -1.02 -10.00
CA ALA A 20 20.41 -0.68 -10.60
C ALA A 20 20.54 -0.16 -12.04
N GLY A 21 21.75 0.08 -12.52
CA GLY A 21 22.05 0.56 -13.87
C GLY A 21 21.85 2.06 -14.06
N SER A 22 22.50 2.62 -15.07
CA SER A 22 22.38 4.04 -15.44
C SER A 22 21.48 4.27 -16.66
N GLY A 23 21.03 3.21 -17.33
CA GLY A 23 20.20 3.24 -18.54
C GLY A 23 19.00 2.31 -18.45
N PRO A 24 18.21 2.20 -19.54
CA PRO A 24 17.10 1.29 -19.56
C PRO A 24 17.51 -0.16 -19.34
N ALA A 25 17.08 -0.74 -18.22
CA ALA A 25 17.36 -2.11 -17.84
C ALA A 25 16.74 -3.13 -18.84
N PRO A 26 17.08 -4.43 -18.76
CA PRO A 26 16.63 -5.42 -19.74
C PRO A 26 15.12 -5.53 -19.93
N PHE A 27 14.34 -5.32 -18.88
CA PHE A 27 12.86 -5.35 -18.94
C PHE A 27 12.23 -3.95 -18.85
N SER A 28 13.00 -2.89 -19.07
CA SER A 28 12.45 -1.57 -19.32
C SER A 28 11.81 -1.52 -20.71
N LEU A 29 10.57 -1.01 -20.83
CA LEU A 29 9.96 -0.77 -22.15
C LEU A 29 10.78 0.23 -22.97
N ARG A 30 11.55 1.10 -22.32
CA ARG A 30 12.42 2.08 -22.98
C ARG A 30 13.64 1.43 -23.66
N ASN A 31 13.98 0.20 -23.27
CA ASN A 31 15.05 -0.56 -23.93
C ASN A 31 14.67 -0.83 -25.40
N PRO A 32 15.57 -0.54 -26.38
CA PRO A 32 15.27 -0.72 -27.82
C PRO A 32 14.87 -2.13 -28.23
N ARG A 33 15.23 -3.14 -27.48
CA ARG A 33 14.85 -4.54 -27.77
C ARG A 33 13.34 -4.77 -27.74
N TRP A 34 12.59 -3.95 -27.03
CA TRP A 34 11.15 -4.05 -26.94
C TRP A 34 10.47 -3.19 -27.99
N THR A 35 9.98 -3.79 -29.05
CA THR A 35 9.28 -3.11 -30.15
C THR A 35 7.76 -3.19 -30.02
N ALA A 36 7.24 -4.17 -29.26
CA ALA A 36 5.81 -4.35 -29.02
C ALA A 36 5.49 -4.35 -27.52
N VAL A 37 4.51 -3.56 -27.13
CA VAL A 37 4.10 -3.38 -25.71
C VAL A 37 3.61 -4.69 -25.11
N GLU A 38 2.77 -5.44 -25.80
CA GLU A 38 2.17 -6.67 -25.27
C GLU A 38 3.20 -7.78 -25.01
N SER A 39 4.16 -7.97 -25.93
CA SER A 39 5.25 -8.93 -25.70
C SER A 39 6.15 -8.53 -24.54
N TRP A 40 6.40 -7.22 -24.39
CA TRP A 40 7.12 -6.69 -23.22
C TRP A 40 6.37 -6.96 -21.92
N LYS A 41 5.08 -6.59 -21.85
CA LYS A 41 4.26 -6.77 -20.65
C LYS A 41 4.25 -8.21 -20.19
N THR A 42 4.01 -9.15 -21.13
CA THR A 42 4.00 -10.58 -20.84
C THR A 42 5.32 -11.05 -20.25
N ALA A 43 6.44 -10.72 -20.90
CA ALA A 43 7.75 -11.13 -20.43
C ALA A 43 8.15 -10.46 -19.11
N ALA A 44 7.92 -9.15 -19.00
CA ALA A 44 8.28 -8.39 -17.80
C ALA A 44 7.46 -8.80 -16.58
N ARG A 45 6.15 -9.00 -16.73
CA ARG A 45 5.31 -9.51 -15.62
C ARG A 45 5.70 -10.90 -15.16
N ALA A 46 6.08 -11.79 -16.08
CA ALA A 46 6.56 -13.12 -15.71
C ALA A 46 7.80 -13.05 -14.83
N GLU A 47 8.77 -12.20 -15.17
CA GLU A 47 9.99 -12.03 -14.36
C GLU A 47 9.71 -11.32 -13.03
N VAL A 48 8.90 -10.28 -13.02
CA VAL A 48 8.47 -9.61 -11.78
C VAL A 48 7.75 -10.62 -10.86
N ALA A 49 6.82 -11.41 -11.40
CA ALA A 49 6.11 -12.44 -10.63
C ALA A 49 7.06 -13.48 -10.02
N ARG A 50 8.11 -13.87 -10.76
CA ARG A 50 9.16 -14.78 -10.28
C ARG A 50 9.92 -14.18 -9.10
N LEU A 51 10.32 -12.91 -9.18
CA LEU A 51 11.08 -12.23 -8.13
C LEU A 51 10.23 -11.85 -6.91
N LEU A 52 8.95 -11.61 -7.08
CA LEU A 52 8.05 -11.34 -5.98
C LEU A 52 7.90 -12.53 -5.02
N CYS A 53 8.17 -13.76 -5.48
CA CYS A 53 8.14 -14.94 -4.60
C CYS A 53 6.91 -14.94 -3.69
N ARG A 54 5.72 -14.74 -4.27
CA ARG A 54 4.50 -14.54 -3.48
C ARG A 54 3.89 -15.86 -2.99
N PRO A 55 3.18 -15.86 -1.85
CA PRO A 55 2.39 -17.01 -1.41
C PRO A 55 1.43 -17.48 -2.50
N ARG A 56 1.30 -18.78 -2.64
CA ARG A 56 0.39 -19.41 -3.59
C ARG A 56 -0.59 -20.33 -2.85
N GLY A 57 -1.77 -20.46 -3.41
CA GLY A 57 -2.76 -21.46 -3.00
C GLY A 57 -2.44 -22.85 -3.55
N ALA A 58 -3.40 -23.75 -3.47
CA ALA A 58 -3.26 -25.09 -4.00
C ALA A 58 -2.93 -25.07 -5.51
N GLU A 59 -2.10 -26.00 -5.94
CA GLU A 59 -1.69 -26.15 -7.36
C GLU A 59 -1.04 -24.87 -7.95
N GLY A 60 -0.43 -24.02 -7.10
CA GLY A 60 0.23 -22.80 -7.54
C GLY A 60 -0.71 -21.66 -7.96
N ARG A 61 -2.02 -21.80 -7.77
CA ARG A 61 -3.02 -20.74 -8.01
C ARG A 61 -2.86 -19.57 -7.04
N ASP A 62 -3.57 -18.50 -7.29
CA ASP A 62 -3.66 -17.39 -6.33
C ASP A 62 -4.35 -17.83 -5.05
N ILE A 63 -4.01 -17.19 -3.93
CA ILE A 63 -4.71 -17.44 -2.66
C ILE A 63 -6.16 -16.94 -2.77
N GLU A 64 -7.08 -17.70 -2.18
CA GLU A 64 -8.51 -17.38 -2.20
C GLU A 64 -9.00 -16.96 -0.82
N VAL A 65 -9.94 -16.04 -0.79
CA VAL A 65 -10.70 -15.73 0.42
C VAL A 65 -11.67 -16.87 0.73
N ARG A 66 -11.79 -17.20 2.02
CA ARG A 66 -12.71 -18.22 2.52
C ARG A 66 -13.52 -17.66 3.68
N ASP A 67 -14.66 -18.26 3.94
CA ASP A 67 -15.49 -17.93 5.11
C ASP A 67 -15.72 -16.42 5.25
N VAL A 68 -16.24 -15.81 4.19
CA VAL A 68 -16.61 -14.38 4.22
C VAL A 68 -17.80 -14.21 5.17
N ARG A 69 -17.67 -13.29 6.12
CA ARG A 69 -18.71 -12.98 7.11
C ARG A 69 -19.03 -11.50 7.07
N VAL A 70 -20.32 -11.18 7.08
CA VAL A 70 -20.82 -9.82 7.32
C VAL A 70 -21.13 -9.72 8.82
N HIS A 71 -20.47 -8.81 9.51
CA HIS A 71 -20.64 -8.62 10.96
C HIS A 71 -21.70 -7.57 11.27
N ARG A 72 -21.74 -6.51 10.44
CA ARG A 72 -22.69 -5.41 10.59
C ARG A 72 -22.92 -4.74 9.25
N THR A 73 -24.17 -4.32 9.03
CA THR A 73 -24.54 -3.36 7.99
C THR A 73 -25.11 -2.11 8.67
N SER A 74 -24.66 -0.95 8.24
CA SER A 74 -25.05 0.34 8.81
C SER A 74 -24.99 1.45 7.77
N GLU A 75 -25.45 2.64 8.13
CA GLU A 75 -25.36 3.83 7.26
C GLU A 75 -24.81 5.02 8.03
N ARG A 76 -23.96 5.80 7.35
CA ARG A 76 -23.44 7.06 7.89
C ARG A 76 -23.17 8.05 6.74
N GLY A 77 -23.71 9.27 6.86
CA GLY A 77 -23.40 10.37 5.94
C GLY A 77 -23.70 10.05 4.47
N GLY A 78 -24.76 9.29 4.18
CA GLY A 78 -25.13 8.90 2.82
C GLY A 78 -24.34 7.71 2.26
N VAL A 79 -23.55 7.03 3.11
CA VAL A 79 -22.78 5.82 2.75
C VAL A 79 -23.36 4.61 3.48
N SER A 80 -23.72 3.58 2.73
CA SER A 80 -23.99 2.23 3.25
C SER A 80 -22.66 1.53 3.52
N ILE A 81 -22.53 0.91 4.68
CA ILE A 81 -21.30 0.37 5.24
C ILE A 81 -21.53 -1.09 5.61
N GLU A 82 -20.77 -2.01 5.03
CA GLU A 82 -20.69 -3.39 5.48
C GLU A 82 -19.35 -3.63 6.16
N GLU A 83 -19.36 -3.99 7.44
CA GLU A 83 -18.17 -4.47 8.16
C GLU A 83 -18.06 -5.97 7.95
N ILE A 84 -17.03 -6.41 7.26
CA ILE A 84 -16.86 -7.79 6.83
C ILE A 84 -15.52 -8.36 7.26
N SER A 85 -15.41 -9.69 7.28
CA SER A 85 -14.12 -10.36 7.42
C SER A 85 -14.08 -11.64 6.60
N TRP A 86 -12.86 -12.10 6.33
CA TRP A 86 -12.60 -13.38 5.67
C TRP A 86 -11.35 -14.05 6.20
N GLN A 87 -11.19 -15.32 5.88
CA GLN A 87 -10.00 -16.09 6.19
C GLN A 87 -9.13 -16.27 4.93
N LEU A 88 -7.84 -16.05 5.09
CA LEU A 88 -6.81 -16.45 4.13
C LEU A 88 -6.18 -17.79 4.57
N PRO A 89 -5.42 -18.49 3.72
CA PRO A 89 -4.77 -19.76 4.08
C PRO A 89 -3.76 -19.64 5.25
N TYR A 90 -3.37 -18.43 5.62
CA TYR A 90 -2.40 -18.13 6.68
C TYR A 90 -2.80 -16.91 7.49
N GLY A 91 -2.30 -16.86 8.71
CA GLY A 91 -2.46 -15.74 9.64
C GLY A 91 -3.89 -15.57 10.19
N PRO A 92 -4.14 -14.50 10.93
CA PRO A 92 -5.46 -14.19 11.49
C PRO A 92 -6.45 -13.77 10.38
N ARG A 93 -7.73 -13.68 10.74
CA ARG A 93 -8.78 -13.21 9.83
C ARG A 93 -8.49 -11.78 9.39
N THR A 94 -8.73 -11.52 8.11
CA THR A 94 -8.70 -10.16 7.56
C THR A 94 -10.04 -9.48 7.82
N GLU A 95 -10.03 -8.33 8.47
CA GLU A 95 -11.19 -7.47 8.57
C GLU A 95 -11.16 -6.39 7.50
N ALA A 96 -12.33 -6.01 7.02
CA ALA A 96 -12.52 -5.03 5.97
C ALA A 96 -13.81 -4.24 6.13
N VAL A 97 -13.88 -3.13 5.43
CA VAL A 97 -15.08 -2.30 5.29
C VAL A 97 -15.40 -2.14 3.81
N LEU A 98 -16.63 -2.43 3.45
CA LEU A 98 -17.16 -2.16 2.12
C LEU A 98 -18.12 -0.97 2.21
N LEU A 99 -17.91 0.00 1.34
CA LEU A 99 -18.61 1.27 1.32
C LEU A 99 -19.27 1.47 -0.04
N LYS A 100 -20.52 1.97 -0.06
CA LYS A 100 -21.20 2.39 -1.30
C LYS A 100 -22.20 3.48 -1.00
N PRO A 101 -22.66 4.25 -2.00
CA PRO A 101 -23.71 5.24 -1.77
C PRO A 101 -24.98 4.56 -1.21
N SER A 102 -25.60 5.15 -0.19
CA SER A 102 -26.90 4.67 0.33
C SER A 102 -27.97 4.74 -0.76
N GLY A 103 -28.78 3.68 -0.85
CA GLY A 103 -29.84 3.62 -1.85
C GLY A 103 -29.36 3.41 -3.29
N ALA A 104 -28.09 3.16 -3.53
CA ALA A 104 -27.59 2.87 -4.88
C ALA A 104 -28.16 1.55 -5.41
N HIS A 105 -28.59 1.56 -6.66
CA HIS A 105 -29.11 0.41 -7.38
C HIS A 105 -28.24 0.04 -8.58
N GLY A 106 -28.22 -1.24 -8.94
CA GLY A 106 -27.43 -1.74 -10.06
C GLY A 106 -25.95 -1.95 -9.71
N ARG A 107 -25.14 -2.19 -10.74
CA ARG A 107 -23.70 -2.40 -10.60
C ARG A 107 -22.98 -1.07 -10.68
N LEU A 108 -22.12 -0.81 -9.71
CA LEU A 108 -21.25 0.36 -9.67
C LEU A 108 -19.80 -0.05 -9.95
N PRO A 109 -18.93 0.88 -10.41
CA PRO A 109 -17.51 0.64 -10.46
C PRO A 109 -16.96 0.23 -9.10
N GLY A 110 -16.05 -0.76 -9.07
CA GLY A 110 -15.38 -1.20 -7.87
C GLY A 110 -14.05 -0.50 -7.65
N PHE A 111 -13.72 -0.18 -6.41
CA PHE A 111 -12.44 0.43 -6.08
C PHE A 111 -11.80 -0.21 -4.84
N LEU A 112 -10.58 -0.73 -4.99
CA LEU A 112 -9.80 -1.22 -3.85
C LEU A 112 -8.96 -0.07 -3.29
N ALA A 113 -9.38 0.48 -2.16
CA ALA A 113 -8.72 1.58 -1.49
C ALA A 113 -7.68 1.04 -0.49
N LEU A 114 -6.42 1.40 -0.71
CA LEU A 114 -5.27 0.84 -0.01
C LEU A 114 -4.76 1.83 1.04
N HIS A 115 -4.82 1.43 2.32
CA HIS A 115 -4.38 2.26 3.43
C HIS A 115 -2.85 2.43 3.46
N ASP A 116 -2.39 3.54 4.02
CA ASP A 116 -0.98 3.87 4.18
C ASP A 116 -0.27 3.05 5.29
N HIS A 117 1.06 3.14 5.31
CA HIS A 117 1.88 2.63 6.41
C HIS A 117 1.83 3.58 7.62
N GLY A 118 2.15 4.85 7.43
CA GLY A 118 2.04 5.95 8.40
C GLY A 118 2.70 5.70 9.78
N GLY A 119 3.68 4.79 9.86
CA GLY A 119 4.32 4.41 11.14
C GLY A 119 3.39 3.71 12.13
N ASN A 120 2.16 3.41 11.76
CA ASN A 120 1.14 2.88 12.65
C ASN A 120 0.59 1.54 12.11
N LYS A 121 1.05 0.42 12.70
CA LYS A 121 0.58 -0.92 12.34
C LYS A 121 -0.59 -1.43 13.20
N TYR A 122 -0.87 -0.74 14.31
CA TYR A 122 -2.04 -1.09 15.12
C TYR A 122 -3.35 -0.89 14.35
N PHE A 123 -3.41 0.14 13.51
CA PHE A 123 -4.52 0.43 12.61
C PHE A 123 -4.16 0.12 11.15
N GLY A 124 -5.15 -0.33 10.40
CA GLY A 124 -5.09 -0.51 8.95
C GLY A 124 -6.21 0.28 8.27
N ARG A 125 -7.30 -0.40 7.89
CA ARG A 125 -8.47 0.19 7.21
C ARG A 125 -9.05 1.44 7.87
N ARG A 126 -9.01 1.51 9.21
CA ARG A 126 -9.54 2.65 10.00
C ARG A 126 -8.83 3.98 9.71
N LYS A 127 -7.63 3.97 9.14
CA LYS A 127 -6.92 5.18 8.73
C LYS A 127 -7.66 5.99 7.67
N ILE A 128 -8.38 5.29 6.78
CA ILE A 128 -9.00 5.87 5.61
C ILE A 128 -10.52 5.65 5.53
N THR A 129 -11.11 5.05 6.58
CA THR A 129 -12.56 4.82 6.67
C THR A 129 -13.15 5.38 7.94
N ARG A 130 -14.44 5.71 7.87
CA ARG A 130 -15.30 6.01 9.03
C ARG A 130 -16.54 5.13 8.97
N THR A 131 -16.84 4.47 10.08
CA THR A 131 -18.05 3.69 10.29
C THR A 131 -18.97 4.39 11.26
N VAL A 132 -20.02 3.73 11.74
CA VAL A 132 -20.89 4.25 12.79
C VAL A 132 -20.23 4.27 14.17
N GLU A 133 -19.12 3.56 14.33
CA GLU A 133 -18.35 3.59 15.57
C GLU A 133 -17.64 4.94 15.73
N PRO A 134 -17.45 5.39 16.98
CA PRO A 134 -16.62 6.57 17.25
C PRO A 134 -15.22 6.40 16.67
N VAL A 135 -14.71 7.47 16.09
CA VAL A 135 -13.35 7.48 15.56
C VAL A 135 -12.37 7.59 16.73
N HIS A 136 -11.36 6.74 16.76
CA HIS A 136 -10.29 6.84 17.74
C HIS A 136 -9.49 8.14 17.54
N GLN A 137 -9.13 8.86 18.60
CA GLN A 137 -8.46 10.16 18.50
C GLN A 137 -7.17 10.10 17.66
N MET A 138 -6.39 9.01 17.79
CA MET A 138 -5.19 8.82 16.93
C MET A 138 -5.54 8.74 15.45
N MET A 139 -6.71 8.24 15.08
CA MET A 139 -7.16 8.18 13.69
C MET A 139 -7.70 9.53 13.22
N GLU A 140 -8.33 10.31 14.06
CA GLU A 140 -8.68 11.71 13.76
C GLU A 140 -7.41 12.53 13.50
N ASN A 141 -6.40 12.41 14.36
CA ASN A 141 -5.11 13.06 14.18
C ASN A 141 -4.40 12.61 12.90
N HIS A 142 -4.42 11.31 12.61
CA HIS A 142 -3.85 10.72 11.40
C HIS A 142 -4.55 11.24 10.14
N GLN A 143 -5.89 11.26 10.15
CA GLN A 143 -6.67 11.82 9.05
C GLN A 143 -6.43 13.33 8.90
N GLY A 144 -6.30 14.06 9.99
CA GLY A 144 -5.93 15.49 9.99
C GLY A 144 -4.56 15.73 9.35
N GLN A 145 -3.57 14.94 9.75
CA GLN A 145 -2.19 15.09 9.30
C GLN A 145 -2.00 14.73 7.81
N TYR A 146 -2.59 13.62 7.37
CA TYR A 146 -2.29 13.05 6.04
C TYR A 146 -3.40 13.26 5.01
N TYR A 147 -4.65 13.41 5.45
CA TYR A 147 -5.81 13.35 4.56
C TYR A 147 -6.71 14.60 4.62
N GLY A 148 -6.23 15.68 5.23
CA GLY A 148 -7.04 16.91 5.37
C GLY A 148 -8.29 16.71 6.22
N GLY A 149 -8.28 15.76 7.17
CA GLY A 149 -9.40 15.43 8.05
C GLY A 149 -10.44 14.49 7.44
N ALA A 150 -10.24 14.02 6.20
CA ALA A 150 -11.20 13.17 5.51
C ALA A 150 -10.88 11.67 5.66
N ALA A 151 -11.92 10.84 5.75
CA ALA A 151 -11.85 9.41 5.46
C ALA A 151 -12.06 9.23 3.95
N TRP A 152 -11.01 9.36 3.17
CA TRP A 152 -11.10 9.48 1.71
C TRP A 152 -11.81 8.31 1.02
N ALA A 153 -11.80 7.11 1.60
CA ALA A 153 -12.52 5.98 1.06
C ALA A 153 -14.05 6.19 1.11
N ASN A 154 -14.57 6.82 2.19
CA ASN A 154 -15.98 7.19 2.28
C ASN A 154 -16.32 8.27 1.25
N GLU A 155 -15.41 9.24 1.06
CA GLU A 155 -15.60 10.32 0.08
C GLU A 155 -15.65 9.79 -1.36
N LEU A 156 -14.82 8.79 -1.68
CA LEU A 156 -14.88 8.13 -2.98
C LEU A 156 -16.17 7.32 -3.16
N ALA A 157 -16.65 6.65 -2.10
CA ALA A 157 -17.92 5.91 -2.15
C ALA A 157 -19.09 6.85 -2.47
N LEU A 158 -19.16 8.05 -1.85
CA LEU A 158 -20.18 9.06 -2.15
C LEU A 158 -20.20 9.51 -3.62
N ARG A 159 -19.10 9.30 -4.34
CA ARG A 159 -18.99 9.64 -5.77
C ARG A 159 -19.44 8.53 -6.72
N GLY A 160 -20.09 7.48 -6.19
CA GLY A 160 -20.73 6.42 -6.98
C GLY A 160 -19.87 5.17 -7.17
N PHE A 161 -19.00 4.86 -6.22
CA PHE A 161 -18.15 3.66 -6.24
C PHE A 161 -18.53 2.68 -5.13
N VAL A 162 -18.35 1.38 -5.38
CA VAL A 162 -18.23 0.38 -4.33
C VAL A 162 -16.78 0.31 -3.92
N VAL A 163 -16.47 0.74 -2.70
CA VAL A 163 -15.09 0.85 -2.21
C VAL A 163 -14.83 -0.22 -1.15
N LEU A 164 -13.85 -1.08 -1.38
CA LEU A 164 -13.37 -2.06 -0.40
C LEU A 164 -12.07 -1.58 0.23
N VAL A 165 -12.02 -1.60 1.57
CA VAL A 165 -10.82 -1.29 2.35
C VAL A 165 -10.56 -2.43 3.31
N HIS A 166 -9.43 -3.11 3.19
CA HIS A 166 -9.05 -4.22 4.05
C HIS A 166 -7.75 -3.95 4.80
N ASP A 167 -7.61 -4.60 5.94
CA ASP A 167 -6.31 -4.66 6.61
C ASP A 167 -5.40 -5.62 5.85
N THR A 168 -4.18 -5.18 5.54
CA THR A 168 -3.15 -6.05 4.94
C THR A 168 -2.11 -6.46 5.97
N PHE A 169 -1.39 -7.54 5.72
CA PHE A 169 -0.24 -7.95 6.54
C PHE A 169 0.82 -6.83 6.62
N PRO A 170 1.32 -6.44 7.81
CA PRO A 170 0.93 -6.82 9.15
C PRO A 170 0.21 -5.65 9.88
N PHE A 171 -0.92 -5.19 9.37
CA PHE A 171 -1.68 -4.06 9.90
C PHE A 171 -3.04 -4.48 10.46
N GLY A 172 -3.55 -3.74 11.44
CA GLY A 172 -4.90 -3.90 11.98
C GLY A 172 -5.19 -5.32 12.44
N SER A 173 -6.21 -5.96 11.91
CA SER A 173 -6.58 -7.34 12.20
C SER A 173 -5.53 -8.38 11.76
N ARG A 174 -4.63 -7.99 10.87
CA ARG A 174 -3.54 -8.83 10.35
C ARG A 174 -2.20 -8.62 11.07
N ARG A 175 -2.17 -7.81 12.13
CA ARG A 175 -0.96 -7.48 12.86
C ARG A 175 -0.35 -8.69 13.56
N ILE A 176 0.98 -8.67 13.69
CA ILE A 176 1.72 -9.67 14.48
C ILE A 176 1.63 -9.26 15.94
N LEU A 177 1.23 -10.18 16.81
CA LEU A 177 1.06 -9.91 18.22
C LEU A 177 2.34 -10.27 18.97
N ALA A 178 2.82 -9.40 19.85
CA ALA A 178 4.04 -9.64 20.62
C ALA A 178 3.95 -10.92 21.47
N ARG A 179 2.78 -11.23 22.01
CA ARG A 179 2.56 -12.45 22.78
C ARG A 179 2.73 -13.76 21.99
N ASP A 180 2.65 -13.71 20.66
CA ASP A 180 2.85 -14.88 19.79
C ASP A 180 4.34 -15.09 19.44
N LEU A 181 5.22 -14.22 19.97
CA LEU A 181 6.67 -14.26 19.76
C LEU A 181 7.40 -14.82 20.97
N PRO A 182 8.60 -15.42 20.78
CA PRO A 182 9.47 -15.77 21.90
C PRO A 182 9.80 -14.54 22.76
N PRO A 183 9.69 -14.60 24.09
CA PRO A 183 9.91 -13.44 24.98
C PRO A 183 11.25 -12.73 24.74
N TYR A 184 12.33 -13.48 24.52
CA TYR A 184 13.66 -12.89 24.26
C TYR A 184 13.71 -12.03 22.98
N VAL A 185 12.84 -12.28 22.00
CA VAL A 185 12.73 -11.45 20.79
C VAL A 185 12.10 -10.10 21.14
N VAL A 186 11.02 -10.13 21.90
CA VAL A 186 10.33 -8.90 22.36
C VAL A 186 11.27 -8.06 23.22
N GLU A 187 11.90 -8.66 24.23
CA GLU A 187 12.88 -8.00 25.11
C GLU A 187 14.02 -7.34 24.30
N ARG A 188 14.58 -8.06 23.34
CA ARG A 188 15.68 -7.54 22.50
C ARG A 188 15.25 -6.37 21.62
N LEU A 189 14.02 -6.37 21.10
CA LEU A 189 13.51 -5.33 20.22
C LEU A 189 13.10 -4.07 21.00
N MET A 190 12.64 -4.23 22.22
CA MET A 190 12.19 -3.11 23.06
C MET A 190 13.35 -2.43 23.82
N GLY A 191 14.55 -3.01 23.81
CA GLY A 191 15.71 -2.49 24.52
C GLY A 191 15.76 -2.86 26.01
N ASP A 192 16.59 -2.16 26.80
CA ASP A 192 16.79 -2.43 28.22
C ASP A 192 15.45 -2.40 28.99
N PRO A 193 15.15 -3.42 29.82
CA PRO A 193 13.97 -3.42 30.70
C PRO A 193 13.82 -2.18 31.59
N GLU A 194 14.90 -1.44 31.84
CA GLU A 194 14.80 -0.16 32.58
C GLU A 194 14.15 0.97 31.78
N SER A 195 14.26 0.95 30.45
CA SER A 195 13.58 1.92 29.58
C SER A 195 12.13 1.54 29.27
N THR A 196 11.76 0.28 29.54
CA THR A 196 10.43 -0.31 29.27
C THR A 196 9.62 -0.58 30.53
N ARG A 197 10.12 -0.20 31.72
CA ARG A 197 9.43 -0.41 33.01
C ARG A 197 8.05 0.23 33.13
N GLU A 198 7.66 1.04 32.17
CA GLU A 198 6.30 1.60 32.09
C GLU A 198 5.36 0.81 31.16
N MET A 199 5.84 -0.29 30.55
CA MET A 199 5.06 -1.09 29.60
C MET A 199 5.13 -2.56 29.97
N GLU A 200 4.07 -3.07 30.56
CA GLU A 200 3.96 -4.49 30.84
C GLU A 200 3.78 -5.28 29.51
N PRO A 201 4.27 -6.55 29.43
CA PRO A 201 4.04 -7.40 28.25
C PRO A 201 2.57 -7.58 27.89
N GLU A 202 1.67 -7.40 28.86
CA GLU A 202 0.22 -7.43 28.69
C GLU A 202 -0.27 -6.26 27.81
N ASP A 203 0.39 -5.09 27.87
CA ASP A 203 0.08 -3.91 27.04
C ASP A 203 0.35 -4.15 25.55
N LEU A 204 1.29 -5.05 25.24
CA LEU A 204 1.64 -5.45 23.87
C LEU A 204 0.75 -6.57 23.34
N ALA A 205 0.01 -7.21 24.22
CA ALA A 205 -0.69 -8.47 23.95
C ALA A 205 -2.15 -8.32 23.52
N SER A 206 -2.73 -7.11 23.57
CA SER A 206 -4.14 -6.91 23.29
C SER A 206 -4.51 -7.39 21.87
N THR A 207 -5.32 -8.45 21.85
CA THR A 207 -5.85 -9.06 20.61
C THR A 207 -7.26 -8.64 20.33
N GLU A 208 -7.88 -8.01 21.30
CA GLU A 208 -9.25 -7.61 21.13
C GLU A 208 -9.31 -6.53 20.03
N PRO A 209 -10.27 -6.61 19.13
CA PRO A 209 -10.71 -5.40 18.47
C PRO A 209 -11.02 -4.43 19.59
N VAL A 210 -10.29 -3.32 19.66
CA VAL A 210 -10.31 -2.31 20.74
C VAL A 210 -11.51 -2.51 21.65
N ARG A 211 -11.30 -3.11 22.83
CA ARG A 211 -12.44 -3.43 23.72
C ARG A 211 -13.25 -2.18 23.88
N ARG A 212 -14.51 -2.28 23.57
CA ARG A 212 -15.43 -1.18 23.60
C ARG A 212 -15.49 -0.66 25.04
N TYR A 213 -14.91 0.52 25.27
CA TYR A 213 -15.41 1.49 26.25
C TYR A 213 -15.23 1.32 27.77
N GLU A 214 -14.29 0.54 28.29
CA GLU A 214 -14.05 0.53 29.73
C GLU A 214 -12.63 0.93 30.17
N VAL A 215 -11.69 1.10 29.25
CA VAL A 215 -10.31 1.52 29.53
C VAL A 215 -10.19 3.03 29.30
N SER A 216 -9.47 3.73 30.17
CA SER A 216 -9.27 5.17 29.99
C SER A 216 -8.55 5.43 28.66
N ALA A 217 -8.90 6.52 27.95
CA ALA A 217 -8.31 6.85 26.67
C ALA A 217 -6.77 6.89 26.71
N GLY A 218 -6.17 7.29 27.84
CA GLY A 218 -4.73 7.34 28.02
C GLY A 218 -4.04 5.98 28.11
N GLU A 219 -4.72 4.95 28.64
CA GLU A 219 -4.17 3.58 28.70
C GLU A 219 -4.19 2.91 27.32
N ILE A 220 -5.28 3.09 26.56
CA ILE A 220 -5.39 2.59 25.19
C ILE A 220 -4.32 3.23 24.29
N ASP A 221 -4.06 4.53 24.45
CA ASP A 221 -3.06 5.24 23.67
C ASP A 221 -1.64 4.74 23.97
N ARG A 222 -1.32 4.43 25.22
CA ARG A 222 -0.03 3.86 25.62
C ARG A 222 0.20 2.50 24.98
N GLU A 223 -0.79 1.62 25.03
CA GLU A 223 -0.74 0.30 24.39
C GLU A 223 -0.49 0.43 22.87
N ILE A 224 -1.22 1.31 22.20
CA ILE A 224 -1.06 1.55 20.77
C ILE A 224 0.32 2.11 20.42
N ILE A 225 0.82 3.06 21.21
CA ILE A 225 2.15 3.65 21.04
C ILE A 225 3.22 2.56 21.22
N ALA A 226 3.12 1.78 22.30
CA ALA A 226 4.03 0.68 22.58
C ALA A 226 4.04 -0.36 21.48
N TYR A 227 2.86 -0.78 21.02
CA TYR A 227 2.74 -1.72 19.91
C TYR A 227 3.39 -1.17 18.64
N ASN A 228 3.16 0.08 18.28
CA ASN A 228 3.74 0.67 17.07
C ASN A 228 5.27 0.79 17.16
N ALA A 229 5.82 1.11 18.33
CA ALA A 229 7.26 1.13 18.57
C ALA A 229 7.88 -0.27 18.41
N PHE A 230 7.28 -1.28 19.03
CA PHE A 230 7.64 -2.69 18.84
C PHE A 230 7.57 -3.10 17.36
N ALA A 231 6.44 -2.84 16.69
CA ALA A 231 6.21 -3.24 15.31
C ALA A 231 7.17 -2.58 14.30
N ALA A 232 7.63 -1.36 14.60
CA ALA A 232 8.66 -0.69 13.79
C ALA A 232 10.00 -1.42 13.89
N GLN A 233 10.45 -1.77 15.09
CA GLN A 233 11.69 -2.53 15.30
C GLN A 233 11.59 -3.97 14.76
N HIS A 234 10.40 -4.56 14.80
CA HIS A 234 10.17 -5.94 14.37
C HIS A 234 10.20 -6.10 12.84
N GLU A 235 10.13 -5.05 12.04
CA GLU A 235 10.12 -5.15 10.56
C GLU A 235 11.33 -5.93 10.01
N ALA A 236 12.52 -5.68 10.56
CA ALA A 236 13.73 -6.38 10.11
C ALA A 236 13.68 -7.90 10.39
N VAL A 237 13.04 -8.31 11.49
CA VAL A 237 12.83 -9.73 11.81
C VAL A 237 11.83 -10.34 10.83
N VAL A 238 10.72 -9.66 10.58
CA VAL A 238 9.69 -10.09 9.61
C VAL A 238 10.30 -10.27 8.22
N ALA A 239 11.04 -9.27 7.73
CA ALA A 239 11.68 -9.33 6.40
C ALA A 239 12.64 -10.50 6.27
N LYS A 240 13.53 -10.69 7.26
CA LYS A 240 14.48 -11.82 7.29
C LYS A 240 13.77 -13.18 7.35
N SER A 241 12.67 -13.28 8.12
CA SER A 241 11.89 -14.50 8.21
C SER A 241 11.19 -14.83 6.89
N LEU A 242 10.63 -13.83 6.21
CA LEU A 242 10.03 -14.01 4.89
C LEU A 242 11.09 -14.44 3.85
N PHE A 243 12.26 -13.79 3.82
CA PHE A 243 13.35 -14.19 2.91
C PHE A 243 13.82 -15.61 3.19
N SER A 244 13.92 -16.02 4.46
CA SER A 244 14.27 -17.39 4.85
C SER A 244 13.21 -18.41 4.42
N ALA A 245 11.95 -18.00 4.32
CA ALA A 245 10.85 -18.80 3.81
C ALA A 245 10.74 -18.77 2.26
N GLY A 246 11.64 -18.06 1.57
CA GLY A 246 11.59 -17.92 0.12
C GLY A 246 10.51 -16.97 -0.38
N LEU A 247 10.05 -16.04 0.46
CA LEU A 247 9.02 -15.05 0.14
C LEU A 247 9.60 -13.64 0.17
N THR A 248 8.94 -12.70 -0.50
CA THR A 248 9.18 -11.27 -0.31
C THR A 248 7.96 -10.63 0.37
N TRP A 249 8.18 -9.53 1.08
CA TRP A 249 7.07 -8.80 1.69
C TRP A 249 6.11 -8.18 0.66
N PRO A 250 6.61 -7.54 -0.43
CA PRO A 250 5.72 -7.12 -1.52
C PRO A 250 4.92 -8.27 -2.11
N GLY A 251 5.49 -9.47 -2.21
CA GLY A 251 4.79 -10.67 -2.67
C GLY A 251 3.65 -11.10 -1.76
N VAL A 252 3.83 -11.01 -0.43
CA VAL A 252 2.76 -11.31 0.54
C VAL A 252 1.63 -10.30 0.42
N THR A 253 1.94 -8.99 0.45
CA THR A 253 0.91 -7.94 0.35
C THR A 253 0.16 -7.98 -0.98
N LEU A 254 0.87 -8.21 -2.09
CA LEU A 254 0.24 -8.38 -3.41
C LEU A 254 -0.73 -9.57 -3.43
N SER A 255 -0.37 -10.70 -2.81
CA SER A 255 -1.28 -11.85 -2.75
C SER A 255 -2.56 -11.54 -1.98
N GLU A 256 -2.47 -10.79 -0.87
CA GLU A 256 -3.63 -10.36 -0.10
C GLU A 256 -4.48 -9.34 -0.86
N ASP A 257 -3.86 -8.40 -1.58
CA ASP A 257 -4.54 -7.41 -2.41
C ASP A 257 -5.27 -8.06 -3.60
N LEU A 258 -4.65 -9.06 -4.24
CA LEU A 258 -5.28 -9.84 -5.32
C LEU A 258 -6.49 -10.63 -4.83
N ALA A 259 -6.41 -11.21 -3.62
CA ALA A 259 -7.51 -11.92 -3.00
C ALA A 259 -8.68 -10.96 -2.68
N ALA A 260 -8.37 -9.78 -2.12
CA ALA A 260 -9.36 -8.74 -1.84
C ALA A 260 -9.98 -8.17 -3.13
N LEU A 261 -9.19 -7.97 -4.18
CA LEU A 261 -9.67 -7.55 -5.50
C LEU A 261 -10.62 -8.59 -6.11
N SER A 262 -10.31 -9.87 -5.98
CA SER A 262 -11.16 -10.96 -6.47
C SER A 262 -12.48 -11.02 -5.70
N LEU A 263 -12.46 -10.80 -4.38
CA LEU A 263 -13.68 -10.68 -3.58
C LEU A 263 -14.52 -9.49 -4.04
N LEU A 264 -13.91 -8.31 -4.22
CA LEU A 264 -14.61 -7.12 -4.72
C LEU A 264 -15.25 -7.37 -6.09
N ALA A 265 -14.50 -7.95 -7.02
CA ALA A 265 -14.97 -8.26 -8.37
C ALA A 265 -16.12 -9.29 -8.42
N SER A 266 -16.20 -10.18 -7.43
CA SER A 266 -17.25 -11.21 -7.34
C SER A 266 -18.58 -10.70 -6.79
N ARG A 267 -18.63 -9.48 -6.29
CA ARG A 267 -19.85 -8.93 -5.69
C ARG A 267 -20.92 -8.61 -6.73
N PRO A 268 -22.20 -8.91 -6.45
CA PRO A 268 -23.29 -8.68 -7.40
C PRO A 268 -23.57 -7.18 -7.68
N ASP A 269 -23.18 -6.30 -6.76
CA ASP A 269 -23.33 -4.86 -6.85
C ASP A 269 -22.10 -4.14 -7.48
N VAL A 270 -21.09 -4.90 -7.91
CA VAL A 270 -19.85 -4.39 -8.55
C VAL A 270 -19.83 -4.72 -10.03
N ASP A 271 -19.44 -3.74 -10.84
CA ASP A 271 -19.07 -3.93 -12.23
C ASP A 271 -17.60 -4.36 -12.32
N ALA A 272 -17.38 -5.64 -12.56
CA ALA A 272 -16.04 -6.24 -12.61
C ALA A 272 -15.17 -5.74 -13.77
N ASP A 273 -15.76 -5.12 -14.80
CA ASP A 273 -15.03 -4.51 -15.92
C ASP A 273 -14.57 -3.08 -15.62
N ARG A 274 -15.02 -2.50 -14.51
CA ARG A 274 -14.70 -1.14 -14.06
C ARG A 274 -14.08 -1.14 -12.66
N LEU A 275 -12.91 -1.78 -12.53
CA LEU A 275 -12.17 -1.86 -11.26
C LEU A 275 -11.03 -0.86 -11.21
N GLY A 276 -10.83 -0.24 -10.06
CA GLY A 276 -9.71 0.66 -9.78
C GLY A 276 -9.02 0.35 -8.46
N CYS A 277 -7.84 0.93 -8.28
CA CYS A 277 -7.15 0.93 -6.98
C CYS A 277 -6.34 2.21 -6.78
N GLY A 278 -6.07 2.54 -5.53
CA GLY A 278 -5.25 3.68 -5.18
C GLY A 278 -5.01 3.82 -3.69
N GLY A 279 -4.03 4.64 -3.33
CA GLY A 279 -3.72 4.95 -1.95
C GLY A 279 -2.54 5.89 -1.77
N LEU A 280 -2.32 6.32 -0.53
CA LEU A 280 -1.19 7.15 -0.10
C LEU A 280 -0.07 6.26 0.44
N SER A 281 1.20 6.66 0.22
CA SER A 281 2.36 6.08 0.92
C SER A 281 2.44 4.55 0.74
N GLY A 282 2.42 3.76 1.80
CA GLY A 282 2.34 2.30 1.71
C GLY A 282 1.17 1.81 0.85
N GLY A 283 0.03 2.50 0.84
CA GLY A 283 -1.09 2.24 -0.08
C GLY A 283 -0.75 2.58 -1.53
N GLY A 284 0.02 3.64 -1.75
CA GLY A 284 0.56 4.00 -3.08
C GLY A 284 1.54 2.94 -3.60
N MET A 285 2.42 2.45 -2.74
CA MET A 285 3.33 1.34 -3.05
C MET A 285 2.55 0.09 -3.47
N ARG A 286 1.56 -0.31 -2.67
CA ARG A 286 0.70 -1.46 -2.99
C ARG A 286 -0.03 -1.27 -4.32
N THR A 287 -0.45 -0.03 -4.62
CA THR A 287 -1.05 0.31 -5.92
C THR A 287 -0.08 0.06 -7.07
N VAL A 288 1.20 0.44 -6.94
CA VAL A 288 2.21 0.21 -7.98
C VAL A 288 2.34 -1.28 -8.30
N TYR A 289 2.45 -2.12 -7.28
CA TYR A 289 2.53 -3.58 -7.47
C TYR A 289 1.23 -4.17 -8.00
N LEU A 290 0.09 -3.87 -7.38
CA LEU A 290 -1.21 -4.44 -7.76
C LEU A 290 -1.60 -4.05 -9.18
N ALA A 291 -1.57 -2.76 -9.51
CA ALA A 291 -1.98 -2.27 -10.81
C ALA A 291 -1.01 -2.66 -11.93
N GLY A 292 0.29 -2.82 -11.62
CA GLY A 292 1.28 -3.33 -12.56
C GLY A 292 1.10 -4.82 -12.88
N MET A 293 0.61 -5.60 -11.92
CA MET A 293 0.55 -7.06 -12.02
C MET A 293 -0.84 -7.60 -12.35
N ASP A 294 -1.92 -6.83 -12.20
CA ASP A 294 -3.29 -7.29 -12.48
C ASP A 294 -4.01 -6.39 -13.50
N GLU A 295 -4.36 -6.95 -14.64
CA GLU A 295 -5.01 -6.23 -15.75
C GLU A 295 -6.50 -5.91 -15.51
N ARG A 296 -7.11 -6.49 -14.49
CA ARG A 296 -8.48 -6.15 -14.07
C ARG A 296 -8.57 -4.72 -13.54
N ILE A 297 -7.46 -4.15 -13.04
CA ILE A 297 -7.39 -2.75 -12.61
C ILE A 297 -7.40 -1.85 -13.85
N ARG A 298 -8.53 -1.23 -14.13
CA ARG A 298 -8.72 -0.34 -15.29
C ARG A 298 -8.25 1.09 -15.04
N CYS A 299 -8.23 1.53 -13.78
CA CYS A 299 -7.73 2.85 -13.39
C CYS A 299 -6.95 2.76 -12.09
N ALA A 300 -5.82 3.46 -12.00
CA ALA A 300 -5.03 3.51 -10.77
C ALA A 300 -4.53 4.93 -10.47
N PHE A 301 -4.43 5.25 -9.17
CA PHE A 301 -3.63 6.38 -8.72
C PHE A 301 -2.71 5.98 -7.56
N THR A 302 -1.51 6.55 -7.53
CA THR A 302 -0.58 6.44 -6.41
C THR A 302 -0.26 7.83 -5.88
N ALA A 303 -0.40 8.03 -4.58
CA ALA A 303 -0.05 9.27 -3.91
C ALA A 303 1.11 9.05 -2.94
N GLY A 304 2.09 9.95 -2.93
CA GLY A 304 3.23 9.91 -2.01
C GLY A 304 4.03 8.61 -2.04
N PHE A 305 4.11 7.95 -3.21
CA PHE A 305 5.00 6.79 -3.39
C PHE A 305 5.42 6.63 -4.85
N MET A 306 6.44 7.39 -5.25
CA MET A 306 7.07 7.25 -6.56
C MET A 306 8.47 7.83 -6.52
N THR A 307 9.46 7.00 -6.84
CA THR A 307 10.87 7.39 -7.00
C THR A 307 11.59 6.34 -7.84
N THR A 308 12.93 6.37 -7.92
CA THR A 308 13.76 5.38 -8.61
C THR A 308 14.46 4.43 -7.63
N TRP A 309 14.93 3.28 -8.09
CA TRP A 309 15.74 2.39 -7.24
C TRP A 309 17.05 3.04 -6.79
N SER A 310 17.61 3.93 -7.61
CA SER A 310 18.81 4.68 -7.24
C SER A 310 18.59 5.55 -6.00
N ASP A 311 17.43 6.21 -5.91
CA ASP A 311 17.06 7.02 -4.74
C ASP A 311 16.91 6.14 -3.48
N PHE A 312 16.19 5.04 -3.60
CA PHE A 312 16.08 4.07 -2.50
C PHE A 312 17.47 3.62 -2.00
N CYS A 313 18.37 3.29 -2.91
CA CYS A 313 19.68 2.80 -2.54
C CYS A 313 20.56 3.87 -1.87
N ARG A 314 20.58 5.09 -2.41
CA ARG A 314 21.48 6.15 -1.99
C ARG A 314 20.98 7.00 -0.84
N ASN A 315 19.70 7.37 -0.90
CA ASN A 315 19.22 8.54 -0.14
C ASN A 315 18.16 8.22 0.89
N VAL A 316 17.23 7.29 0.59
CA VAL A 316 15.98 7.22 1.34
C VAL A 316 15.64 5.84 1.92
N SER A 317 16.49 4.82 1.76
CA SER A 317 16.18 3.46 2.26
C SER A 317 15.91 3.40 3.77
N TYR A 318 16.54 4.28 4.55
CA TYR A 318 16.37 4.32 6.02
C TYR A 318 14.97 4.77 6.45
N THR A 319 14.27 5.55 5.61
CA THR A 319 12.92 6.06 5.92
C THR A 319 11.81 5.09 5.48
N HIS A 320 12.16 4.10 4.66
CA HIS A 320 11.19 3.21 4.05
C HIS A 320 11.11 1.86 4.75
N THR A 321 9.88 1.37 4.82
CA THR A 321 9.57 0.03 5.32
C THR A 321 10.16 -1.06 4.41
N TRP A 322 10.50 -2.20 4.99
CA TRP A 322 10.91 -3.41 4.27
C TRP A 322 9.87 -3.92 3.26
N MET A 323 8.64 -3.45 3.38
CA MET A 323 7.55 -3.78 2.43
C MET A 323 7.81 -3.31 0.99
N ALA A 324 8.77 -2.38 0.76
CA ALA A 324 9.04 -1.83 -0.55
C ALA A 324 9.98 -2.69 -1.42
N TYR A 325 10.79 -3.56 -0.81
CA TYR A 325 11.97 -4.12 -1.46
C TYR A 325 11.74 -5.55 -1.98
N THR A 326 12.05 -5.73 -3.28
CA THR A 326 12.09 -7.03 -3.95
C THR A 326 13.50 -7.25 -4.49
N PRO A 327 14.31 -8.14 -3.88
CA PRO A 327 15.67 -8.41 -4.35
C PRO A 327 15.68 -8.86 -5.82
N GLY A 328 16.67 -8.34 -6.58
CA GLY A 328 16.84 -8.63 -8.00
C GLY A 328 15.97 -7.80 -8.95
N LEU A 329 14.89 -7.18 -8.48
CA LEU A 329 14.00 -6.37 -9.33
C LEU A 329 14.69 -5.13 -9.92
N PRO A 330 15.56 -4.40 -9.20
CA PRO A 330 16.31 -3.27 -9.76
C PRO A 330 17.16 -3.62 -11.00
N ALA A 331 17.64 -4.85 -11.11
CA ALA A 331 18.39 -5.30 -12.28
C ALA A 331 17.51 -5.56 -13.51
N LEU A 332 16.19 -5.67 -13.34
CA LEU A 332 15.23 -5.94 -14.42
C LEU A 332 14.62 -4.67 -14.99
N MET A 333 14.17 -3.76 -14.12
CA MET A 333 13.50 -2.50 -14.47
C MET A 333 13.60 -1.50 -13.32
N ASP A 334 13.45 -0.22 -13.63
CA ASP A 334 13.36 0.80 -12.58
C ASP A 334 12.00 0.77 -11.90
N PHE A 335 11.91 1.27 -10.65
CA PHE A 335 10.69 1.20 -9.83
C PHE A 335 9.46 1.78 -10.52
N PRO A 336 9.51 2.95 -11.18
CA PRO A 336 8.34 3.50 -11.90
C PRO A 336 7.82 2.58 -13.00
N GLU A 337 8.67 1.76 -13.60
CA GLU A 337 8.28 0.88 -14.68
C GLU A 337 7.41 -0.30 -14.23
N LEU A 338 7.39 -0.60 -12.91
CA LEU A 338 6.39 -1.51 -12.32
C LEU A 338 4.96 -0.99 -12.56
N LEU A 339 4.73 0.30 -12.28
CA LEU A 339 3.45 0.93 -12.61
C LEU A 339 3.26 1.01 -14.13
N GLY A 340 4.35 1.21 -14.88
CA GLY A 340 4.35 1.24 -16.34
C GLY A 340 3.87 -0.07 -17.00
N LEU A 341 3.98 -1.23 -16.32
CA LEU A 341 3.49 -2.53 -16.80
C LEU A 341 2.00 -2.54 -17.17
N ARG A 342 1.24 -1.59 -16.65
CA ARG A 342 -0.18 -1.47 -16.97
C ARG A 342 -0.51 -0.64 -18.21
N ALA A 343 0.48 0.04 -18.80
CA ALA A 343 0.24 0.81 -20.02
C ALA A 343 -0.40 -0.08 -21.13
N PRO A 344 -1.43 0.40 -21.84
CA PRO A 344 -1.92 1.78 -21.94
C PRO A 344 -3.01 2.18 -20.92
N LEU A 345 -3.30 1.37 -19.90
CA LEU A 345 -4.34 1.66 -18.91
C LEU A 345 -3.97 2.88 -18.04
N PRO A 346 -4.95 3.74 -17.68
CA PRO A 346 -4.69 5.05 -17.07
C PRO A 346 -4.05 5.00 -15.68
N SER A 347 -3.00 5.78 -15.49
CA SER A 347 -2.27 5.94 -14.22
C SER A 347 -2.09 7.41 -13.85
N LEU A 348 -2.39 7.75 -12.60
CA LEU A 348 -2.10 9.04 -12.01
C LEU A 348 -1.07 8.87 -10.88
N VAL A 349 -0.01 9.66 -10.94
CA VAL A 349 0.97 9.81 -9.86
C VAL A 349 0.79 11.17 -9.22
N ILE A 350 0.62 11.20 -7.90
CA ILE A 350 0.51 12.42 -7.10
C ILE A 350 1.68 12.43 -6.10
N ALA A 351 2.46 13.48 -6.10
CA ALA A 351 3.59 13.66 -5.19
C ALA A 351 3.56 15.04 -4.55
N THR A 352 4.46 15.29 -3.60
CA THR A 352 4.62 16.60 -2.97
C THR A 352 6.09 17.03 -3.04
N SER A 353 6.32 18.35 -3.13
CA SER A 353 7.66 18.91 -3.36
C SER A 353 8.56 18.90 -2.11
N GLU A 354 7.97 18.76 -0.93
CA GLU A 354 8.66 18.80 0.37
C GLU A 354 8.52 17.48 1.13
N ASP A 355 8.27 16.38 0.41
CA ASP A 355 8.16 15.05 0.99
C ASP A 355 9.53 14.58 1.50
N PRO A 356 9.71 14.40 2.83
CA PRO A 356 10.99 13.99 3.38
C PRO A 356 11.37 12.54 3.05
N LEU A 357 10.43 11.76 2.50
CA LEU A 357 10.62 10.34 2.17
C LEU A 357 11.27 10.14 0.80
N TYR A 358 11.37 11.19 -0.03
CA TYR A 358 11.88 11.08 -1.41
C TYR A 358 12.76 12.26 -1.80
N THR A 359 13.67 12.02 -2.71
CA THR A 359 14.42 13.09 -3.37
C THR A 359 13.60 13.64 -4.53
N LEU A 360 13.21 14.93 -4.50
CA LEU A 360 12.33 15.53 -5.51
C LEU A 360 12.82 15.30 -6.94
N ALA A 361 14.13 15.47 -7.20
CA ALA A 361 14.71 15.24 -8.52
C ALA A 361 14.51 13.78 -9.01
N GLU A 362 14.50 12.81 -8.12
CA GLU A 362 14.26 11.40 -8.46
C GLU A 362 12.76 11.11 -8.65
N VAL A 363 11.87 11.81 -7.95
CA VAL A 363 10.42 11.79 -8.23
C VAL A 363 10.14 12.33 -9.64
N GLU A 364 10.75 13.46 -10.00
CA GLU A 364 10.63 14.03 -11.35
C GLU A 364 11.21 13.10 -12.42
N ARG A 365 12.35 12.45 -12.12
CA ARG A 365 12.95 11.45 -13.00
C ARG A 365 12.02 10.24 -13.21
N ALA A 366 11.42 9.73 -12.15
CA ALA A 366 10.43 8.66 -12.23
C ALA A 366 9.22 9.06 -13.10
N GLY A 367 8.74 10.30 -12.97
CA GLY A 367 7.71 10.87 -13.83
C GLY A 367 8.09 10.90 -15.30
N LYS A 368 9.33 11.29 -15.63
CA LYS A 368 9.86 11.27 -17.00
C LYS A 368 9.92 9.85 -17.56
N ILE A 369 10.37 8.88 -16.77
CA ILE A 369 10.40 7.45 -17.13
C ILE A 369 9.00 6.96 -17.51
N LEU A 370 7.99 7.24 -16.68
CA LEU A 370 6.61 6.84 -16.96
C LEU A 370 6.05 7.56 -18.19
N THR A 371 6.35 8.86 -18.38
CA THR A 371 5.96 9.59 -19.58
C THR A 371 6.51 8.93 -20.85
N GLU A 372 7.77 8.50 -20.85
CA GLU A 372 8.40 7.78 -21.97
C GLU A 372 7.73 6.42 -22.22
N VAL A 373 7.42 5.66 -21.15
CA VAL A 373 6.72 4.38 -21.23
C VAL A 373 5.35 4.55 -21.88
N TYR A 374 4.54 5.50 -21.41
CA TYR A 374 3.19 5.75 -21.92
C TYR A 374 3.21 6.32 -23.34
N LYS A 375 4.19 7.18 -23.68
CA LYS A 375 4.40 7.66 -25.04
C LYS A 375 4.72 6.50 -25.98
N LYS A 376 5.62 5.59 -25.59
CA LYS A 376 5.97 4.40 -26.38
C LYS A 376 4.81 3.44 -26.51
N ALA A 377 3.93 3.36 -25.52
CA ALA A 377 2.70 2.59 -25.56
C ALA A 377 1.57 3.24 -26.40
N GLY A 378 1.78 4.43 -26.97
CA GLY A 378 0.77 5.15 -27.74
C GLY A 378 -0.38 5.70 -26.91
N ALA A 379 -0.18 5.91 -25.61
CA ALA A 379 -1.21 6.29 -24.65
C ALA A 379 -0.77 7.45 -23.72
N ALA A 380 -0.15 8.47 -24.30
CA ALA A 380 0.38 9.61 -23.53
C ALA A 380 -0.68 10.27 -22.63
N ASP A 381 -1.94 10.36 -23.08
CA ASP A 381 -3.04 10.97 -22.34
C ASP A 381 -3.57 10.10 -21.19
N ALA A 382 -3.14 8.84 -21.12
CA ALA A 382 -3.48 7.92 -20.05
C ALA A 382 -2.48 7.95 -18.88
N PHE A 383 -1.51 8.86 -18.89
CA PHE A 383 -0.59 9.07 -17.80
C PHE A 383 -0.54 10.54 -17.38
N GLN A 384 -0.57 10.76 -16.08
CA GLN A 384 -0.36 12.08 -15.49
C GLN A 384 0.47 11.96 -14.22
N ILE A 385 1.40 12.91 -14.02
CA ILE A 385 2.05 13.15 -12.73
C ILE A 385 1.78 14.59 -12.31
N THR A 386 1.45 14.78 -11.03
CA THR A 386 1.25 16.10 -10.43
C THR A 386 2.04 16.20 -9.14
N ILE A 387 2.81 17.26 -8.99
CA ILE A 387 3.59 17.56 -7.79
C ILE A 387 2.95 18.76 -7.09
N TYR A 388 2.39 18.53 -5.92
CA TYR A 388 1.79 19.56 -5.07
C TYR A 388 2.81 20.15 -4.10
N PRO A 389 2.64 21.38 -3.63
CA PRO A 389 3.48 21.92 -2.57
C PRO A 389 3.18 21.25 -1.22
N GLY A 390 4.22 21.19 -0.36
CA GLY A 390 4.13 20.77 1.02
C GLY A 390 4.65 19.36 1.30
N PRO A 391 4.46 18.89 2.55
CA PRO A 391 5.00 17.64 3.06
C PRO A 391 4.22 16.42 2.55
N HIS A 392 4.63 15.25 3.04
CA HIS A 392 3.97 13.96 2.76
C HIS A 392 2.49 13.95 3.15
N LYS A 393 1.58 13.95 2.18
CA LYS A 393 0.13 14.03 2.39
C LYS A 393 -0.68 13.58 1.18
N PHE A 394 -1.97 13.41 1.38
CA PHE A 394 -2.99 13.24 0.35
C PHE A 394 -4.22 14.05 0.80
N ASP A 395 -4.09 15.38 0.80
CA ASP A 395 -5.11 16.32 1.27
C ASP A 395 -6.27 16.49 0.29
N LEU A 396 -7.26 17.33 0.65
CA LEU A 396 -8.49 17.46 -0.11
C LEU A 396 -8.28 17.83 -1.59
N PRO A 397 -7.40 18.78 -1.99
CA PRO A 397 -7.14 19.08 -3.39
C PRO A 397 -6.56 17.88 -4.16
N MET A 398 -5.66 17.12 -3.54
CA MET A 398 -5.06 15.91 -4.14
C MET A 398 -6.11 14.80 -4.28
N GLN A 399 -7.00 14.64 -3.30
CA GLN A 399 -8.13 13.70 -3.35
C GLN A 399 -9.09 14.05 -4.47
N GLU A 400 -9.47 15.33 -4.63
CA GLU A 400 -10.35 15.75 -5.71
C GLU A 400 -9.76 15.45 -7.09
N GLN A 401 -8.45 15.64 -7.29
CA GLN A 401 -7.80 15.26 -8.54
C GLN A 401 -7.86 13.75 -8.77
N ALA A 402 -7.55 12.95 -7.74
CA ALA A 402 -7.59 11.49 -7.82
C ALA A 402 -9.01 10.97 -8.11
N PHE A 403 -10.02 11.56 -7.47
CA PHE A 403 -11.43 11.20 -7.68
C PHE A 403 -11.93 11.60 -9.06
N ALA A 404 -11.57 12.80 -9.54
CA ALA A 404 -11.88 13.23 -10.90
C ALA A 404 -11.22 12.32 -11.95
N TRP A 405 -9.95 11.93 -11.74
CA TRP A 405 -9.25 10.96 -12.57
C TRP A 405 -9.97 9.61 -12.59
N THR A 406 -10.29 9.07 -11.41
CA THR A 406 -10.99 7.80 -11.26
C THR A 406 -12.37 7.83 -11.94
N LYS A 407 -13.12 8.92 -11.75
CA LYS A 407 -14.44 9.11 -12.38
C LYS A 407 -14.33 9.22 -13.91
N ARG A 408 -13.32 9.90 -14.42
CA ARG A 408 -13.09 10.01 -15.88
C ARG A 408 -12.93 8.64 -16.55
N TRP A 409 -12.28 7.69 -15.89
CA TRP A 409 -11.89 6.43 -16.50
C TRP A 409 -12.76 5.24 -16.10
N LEU A 410 -13.51 5.33 -15.01
CA LEU A 410 -14.37 4.25 -14.52
C LEU A 410 -15.85 4.66 -14.42
N GLY A 411 -16.15 5.94 -14.45
CA GLY A 411 -17.53 6.47 -14.28
C GLY A 411 -18.47 6.24 -15.45
#